data_788b096867c6c0e9c8e3d1b9ed3138dd
#
_entry.id   788b096867c6c0e9c8e3d1b9ed3138dd
#
_cell.length_a   1.000
_cell.length_b   1.000
_cell.length_c   1.000
_cell.angle_alpha   90.00
_cell.angle_beta   90.00
_cell.angle_gamma   90.00
#
_symmetry.space_group_name_H-M   'P 1'
#
loop_
_entity.id
_entity.type
_entity.pdbx_description
1 polymer ?
#
loop_
_entity_poly.entity_id
_entity_poly.type
_entity_poly.pdbx_seq_one_letter_code
_entity_poly.pdbx_strand_id
1 'polypeptide(L)'
;MTATAPTPTLSAFDATRMPRTALVTGAGTRLGKAIACHLAQSGWRVAIHYRSSAEAAESTAAACATLNPSVQPLTFQADLADSNACDALIDAVGQAFGQLGALVNSAALFEHDDALSTDQASMAAHWQANTLAPIRLTQRLYHHLIDKDGCGAVVNLLDQKLWNMNPDFFSYTLSKSALETATTMLAQALAPRLRVVGVAPGLTLTSHMLS
;
A
#
# COMPACT_ATOMS: atom_id res chain seq x y z
N MET A 1 -46.63 -4.79 9.91
CA MET A 1 -45.85 -5.60 8.96
C MET A 1 -44.77 -4.68 8.34
N THR A 2 -43.59 -4.68 8.92
CA THR A 2 -42.43 -3.90 8.40
C THR A 2 -41.80 -4.74 7.31
N ALA A 3 -41.86 -4.25 6.07
CA ALA A 3 -41.18 -4.87 4.94
C ALA A 3 -39.69 -4.74 5.17
N THR A 4 -39.01 -5.84 5.40
CA THR A 4 -37.55 -5.92 5.38
C THR A 4 -37.08 -5.61 3.96
N ALA A 5 -36.29 -4.52 3.81
CA ALA A 5 -35.64 -4.23 2.56
C ALA A 5 -34.76 -5.44 2.12
N PRO A 6 -34.75 -5.82 0.85
CA PRO A 6 -33.96 -6.94 0.39
C PRO A 6 -32.48 -6.64 0.67
N THR A 7 -31.80 -7.55 1.36
CA THR A 7 -30.35 -7.53 1.54
C THR A 7 -29.72 -7.48 0.16
N PRO A 8 -28.88 -6.47 -0.16
CA PRO A 8 -28.25 -6.42 -1.46
C PRO A 8 -27.40 -7.69 -1.64
N THR A 9 -27.72 -8.46 -2.66
CA THR A 9 -26.88 -9.60 -3.10
C THR A 9 -25.52 -9.02 -3.50
N LEU A 10 -24.52 -9.25 -2.67
CA LEU A 10 -23.14 -8.88 -2.97
C LEU A 10 -22.73 -9.64 -4.24
N SER A 11 -22.62 -8.96 -5.36
CA SER A 11 -22.08 -9.54 -6.58
C SER A 11 -20.64 -9.98 -6.32
N ALA A 12 -20.24 -11.13 -6.88
CA ALA A 12 -18.87 -11.61 -6.78
C ALA A 12 -17.86 -10.55 -7.32
N PHE A 13 -16.61 -10.61 -6.86
CA PHE A 13 -15.54 -9.76 -7.39
C PHE A 13 -15.43 -9.94 -8.91
N ASP A 14 -15.55 -8.86 -9.65
CA ASP A 14 -15.42 -8.84 -11.09
C ASP A 14 -14.10 -8.19 -11.52
N ALA A 15 -13.12 -9.01 -11.84
CA ALA A 15 -11.79 -8.55 -12.24
C ALA A 15 -11.81 -7.71 -13.52
N THR A 16 -12.83 -7.82 -14.37
CA THR A 16 -12.95 -7.02 -15.62
C THR A 16 -13.25 -5.56 -15.32
N ARG A 17 -13.79 -5.27 -14.14
CA ARG A 17 -14.08 -3.90 -13.65
C ARG A 17 -12.91 -3.29 -12.87
N MET A 18 -11.77 -3.98 -12.75
CA MET A 18 -10.58 -3.48 -12.07
C MET A 18 -9.68 -2.75 -13.07
N PRO A 19 -9.50 -1.43 -12.95
CA PRO A 19 -8.58 -0.68 -13.79
C PRO A 19 -7.13 -1.15 -13.63
N ARG A 20 -6.37 -1.21 -14.71
CA ARG A 20 -4.94 -1.57 -14.66
C ARG A 20 -4.06 -0.36 -14.31
N THR A 21 -4.39 0.27 -13.21
CA THR A 21 -3.68 1.40 -12.61
C THR A 21 -3.35 1.05 -11.17
N ALA A 22 -2.12 1.26 -10.75
CA ALA A 22 -1.62 0.89 -9.44
C ALA A 22 -0.88 2.05 -8.77
N LEU A 23 -1.15 2.26 -7.48
CA LEU A 23 -0.32 3.09 -6.62
C LEU A 23 0.61 2.17 -5.81
N VAL A 24 1.91 2.44 -5.86
CA VAL A 24 2.91 1.74 -5.03
C VAL A 24 3.53 2.76 -4.08
N THR A 25 3.32 2.59 -2.77
CA THR A 25 3.90 3.48 -1.77
C THR A 25 5.36 3.12 -1.51
N GLY A 26 6.22 4.13 -1.30
CA GLY A 26 7.66 3.91 -1.10
C GLY A 26 8.35 3.31 -2.33
N ALA A 27 7.90 3.66 -3.54
CA ALA A 27 8.33 3.03 -4.78
C ALA A 27 9.65 3.59 -5.37
N GLY A 28 10.29 4.56 -4.71
CA GLY A 28 11.56 5.13 -5.19
C GLY A 28 12.73 4.15 -5.14
N THR A 29 12.74 3.18 -4.24
CA THR A 29 13.88 2.30 -3.99
C THR A 29 13.45 0.87 -3.65
N ARG A 30 14.43 -0.04 -3.64
CA ARG A 30 14.32 -1.40 -3.09
C ARG A 30 13.09 -2.16 -3.61
N LEU A 31 12.31 -2.78 -2.69
CA LEU A 31 11.19 -3.65 -3.02
C LEU A 31 10.06 -2.88 -3.71
N GLY A 32 9.75 -1.64 -3.26
CA GLY A 32 8.75 -0.80 -3.92
C GLY A 32 9.08 -0.50 -5.38
N LYS A 33 10.36 -0.18 -5.67
CA LYS A 33 10.86 -0.01 -7.05
C LYS A 33 10.70 -1.28 -7.88
N ALA A 34 11.10 -2.44 -7.33
CA ALA A 34 11.00 -3.72 -8.03
C ALA A 34 9.55 -4.06 -8.37
N ILE A 35 8.62 -3.83 -7.42
CA ILE A 35 7.18 -4.04 -7.63
C ILE A 35 6.65 -3.09 -8.71
N ALA A 36 7.00 -1.80 -8.65
CA ALA A 36 6.56 -0.80 -9.63
C ALA A 36 7.02 -1.18 -11.05
N CYS A 37 8.30 -1.56 -11.20
CA CYS A 37 8.86 -2.01 -12.49
C CYS A 37 8.16 -3.26 -13.02
N HIS A 38 7.88 -4.25 -12.16
CA HIS A 38 7.20 -5.48 -12.57
C HIS A 38 5.74 -5.21 -13.01
N LEU A 39 5.03 -4.35 -12.29
CA LEU A 39 3.68 -3.92 -12.67
C LEU A 39 3.69 -3.19 -14.02
N ALA A 40 4.63 -2.26 -14.25
CA ALA A 40 4.77 -1.57 -15.53
C ALA A 40 5.05 -2.54 -16.67
N GLN A 41 5.97 -3.49 -16.48
CA GLN A 41 6.26 -4.56 -17.46
C GLN A 41 5.03 -5.39 -17.78
N SER A 42 4.15 -5.61 -16.79
CA SER A 42 2.89 -6.32 -16.93
C SER A 42 1.74 -5.46 -17.51
N GLY A 43 2.01 -4.24 -17.97
CA GLY A 43 1.04 -3.35 -18.62
C GLY A 43 0.19 -2.53 -17.66
N TRP A 44 0.61 -2.34 -16.41
CA TRP A 44 -0.06 -1.44 -15.47
C TRP A 44 0.48 -0.01 -15.59
N ARG A 45 -0.39 0.99 -15.53
CA ARG A 45 0.03 2.37 -15.25
C ARG A 45 0.35 2.48 -13.77
N VAL A 46 1.54 2.97 -13.44
CA VAL A 46 2.02 2.96 -12.05
C VAL A 46 2.19 4.39 -11.54
N ALA A 47 1.53 4.68 -10.43
CA ALA A 47 1.77 5.84 -9.58
C ALA A 47 2.89 5.48 -8.58
N ILE A 48 3.99 6.20 -8.63
CA ILE A 48 5.19 5.99 -7.84
C ILE A 48 5.19 7.00 -6.69
N HIS A 49 4.82 6.54 -5.50
CA HIS A 49 4.82 7.42 -4.33
C HIS A 49 6.20 7.46 -3.66
N TYR A 50 6.58 8.66 -3.21
CA TYR A 50 7.76 8.92 -2.39
C TYR A 50 7.46 9.96 -1.30
N ARG A 51 8.26 9.98 -0.22
CA ARG A 51 8.17 11.01 0.82
C ARG A 51 9.15 12.16 0.56
N SER A 52 10.44 11.87 0.43
CA SER A 52 11.51 12.86 0.31
C SER A 52 12.49 12.60 -0.84
N SER A 53 12.55 11.38 -1.38
CA SER A 53 13.54 10.99 -2.39
C SER A 53 12.98 11.15 -3.81
N ALA A 54 12.79 12.40 -4.26
CA ALA A 54 12.23 12.70 -5.58
C ALA A 54 13.06 12.09 -6.72
N GLU A 55 14.39 12.24 -6.69
CA GLU A 55 15.28 11.71 -7.72
C GLU A 55 15.18 10.19 -7.87
N ALA A 56 15.08 9.45 -6.75
CA ALA A 56 14.90 8.01 -6.78
C ALA A 56 13.53 7.61 -7.37
N ALA A 57 12.47 8.39 -7.09
CA ALA A 57 11.16 8.16 -7.66
C ALA A 57 11.15 8.41 -9.17
N GLU A 58 11.77 9.49 -9.64
CA GLU A 58 11.93 9.81 -11.07
C GLU A 58 12.75 8.73 -11.79
N SER A 59 13.84 8.26 -11.17
CA SER A 59 14.63 7.13 -11.70
C SER A 59 13.78 5.87 -11.86
N THR A 60 12.89 5.61 -10.92
CA THR A 60 11.95 4.48 -11.00
C THR A 60 10.93 4.68 -12.11
N ALA A 61 10.40 5.90 -12.28
CA ALA A 61 9.48 6.23 -13.36
C ALA A 61 10.13 6.01 -14.73
N ALA A 62 11.36 6.49 -14.92
CA ALA A 62 12.12 6.27 -16.13
C ALA A 62 12.36 4.77 -16.42
N ALA A 63 12.70 3.98 -15.39
CA ALA A 63 12.85 2.53 -15.53
C ALA A 63 11.55 1.85 -15.94
N CYS A 64 10.42 2.22 -15.34
CA CYS A 64 9.10 1.69 -15.70
C CYS A 64 8.74 2.03 -17.16
N ALA A 65 8.97 3.27 -17.61
CA ALA A 65 8.74 3.69 -18.98
C ALA A 65 9.62 2.94 -19.99
N THR A 66 10.87 2.63 -19.63
CA THR A 66 11.77 1.83 -20.45
C THR A 66 11.27 0.37 -20.59
N LEU A 67 10.77 -0.21 -19.51
CA LEU A 67 10.24 -1.59 -19.51
C LEU A 67 8.96 -1.73 -20.31
N ASN A 68 8.15 -0.69 -20.34
CA ASN A 68 6.93 -0.65 -21.15
C ASN A 68 6.63 0.78 -21.61
N PRO A 69 7.06 1.15 -22.83
CA PRO A 69 6.83 2.49 -23.38
C PRO A 69 5.35 2.88 -23.57
N SER A 70 4.44 1.92 -23.53
CA SER A 70 3.00 2.21 -23.65
C SER A 70 2.36 2.69 -22.34
N VAL A 71 3.03 2.51 -21.19
CA VAL A 71 2.57 3.03 -19.89
C VAL A 71 3.26 4.36 -19.60
N GLN A 72 2.53 5.25 -18.94
CA GLN A 72 3.07 6.53 -18.50
C GLN A 72 3.06 6.55 -16.96
N PRO A 73 4.16 6.15 -16.30
CA PRO A 73 4.28 6.24 -14.85
C PRO A 73 4.35 7.71 -14.44
N LEU A 74 3.79 8.03 -13.27
CA LEU A 74 3.86 9.35 -12.66
C LEU A 74 4.34 9.24 -11.22
N THR A 75 5.04 10.27 -10.76
CA THR A 75 5.53 10.37 -9.39
C THR A 75 4.60 11.23 -8.54
N PHE A 76 4.42 10.85 -7.27
CA PHE A 76 3.55 11.55 -6.32
C PHE A 76 4.25 11.66 -4.98
N GLN A 77 4.36 12.88 -4.47
CA GLN A 77 4.89 13.13 -3.14
C GLN A 77 3.76 13.15 -2.10
N ALA A 78 3.96 12.45 -0.99
CA ALA A 78 3.13 12.60 0.21
C ALA A 78 3.92 12.20 1.47
N ASP A 79 3.60 12.79 2.61
CA ASP A 79 3.99 12.22 3.90
C ASP A 79 2.83 11.38 4.44
N LEU A 80 3.02 10.07 4.45
CA LEU A 80 1.98 9.14 4.89
C LEU A 80 1.75 9.15 6.40
N ALA A 81 2.56 9.87 7.17
CA ALA A 81 2.27 10.14 8.57
C ALA A 81 1.10 11.15 8.74
N ASP A 82 0.76 11.90 7.69
CA ASP A 82 -0.41 12.79 7.65
C ASP A 82 -1.59 12.09 6.96
N SER A 83 -2.68 11.91 7.69
CA SER A 83 -3.91 11.30 7.15
C SER A 83 -4.55 12.09 6.01
N ASN A 84 -4.44 13.43 6.03
CA ASN A 84 -4.95 14.27 4.94
C ASN A 84 -4.10 14.09 3.68
N ALA A 85 -2.78 13.94 3.83
CA ALA A 85 -1.90 13.65 2.71
C ALA A 85 -2.17 12.26 2.11
N CYS A 86 -2.56 11.28 2.92
CA CYS A 86 -3.00 9.97 2.43
C CYS A 86 -4.24 10.09 1.53
N ASP A 87 -5.25 10.86 1.96
CA ASP A 87 -6.46 11.07 1.17
C ASP A 87 -6.15 11.82 -0.13
N ALA A 88 -5.40 12.91 -0.03
CA ALA A 88 -4.99 13.72 -1.17
C ALA A 88 -4.17 12.92 -2.20
N LEU A 89 -3.35 11.97 -1.74
CA LEU A 89 -2.59 11.08 -2.62
C LEU A 89 -3.50 10.21 -3.48
N ILE A 90 -4.49 9.54 -2.89
CA ILE A 90 -5.45 8.72 -3.66
C ILE A 90 -6.23 9.58 -4.64
N ASP A 91 -6.67 10.77 -4.23
CA ASP A 91 -7.42 11.70 -5.08
C ASP A 91 -6.56 12.19 -6.25
N ALA A 92 -5.31 12.57 -6.02
CA ALA A 92 -4.40 13.03 -7.06
C ALA A 92 -4.10 11.92 -8.08
N VAL A 93 -3.87 10.69 -7.62
CA VAL A 93 -3.68 9.54 -8.51
C VAL A 93 -4.96 9.25 -9.31
N GLY A 94 -6.12 9.30 -8.66
CA GLY A 94 -7.41 9.13 -9.31
C GLY A 94 -7.70 10.19 -10.37
N GLN A 95 -7.33 11.43 -10.13
CA GLN A 95 -7.43 12.53 -11.10
C GLN A 95 -6.49 12.31 -12.30
N ALA A 96 -5.24 11.95 -12.04
CA ALA A 96 -4.23 11.77 -13.09
C ALA A 96 -4.50 10.55 -13.98
N PHE A 97 -5.03 9.47 -13.43
CA PHE A 97 -5.25 8.22 -14.15
C PHE A 97 -6.73 7.95 -14.49
N GLY A 98 -7.66 8.74 -13.96
CA GLY A 98 -9.10 8.56 -14.10
C GLY A 98 -9.68 7.55 -13.11
N GLN A 99 -9.04 6.42 -12.94
CA GLN A 99 -9.41 5.39 -11.95
C GLN A 99 -8.16 4.74 -11.37
N LEU A 100 -8.25 4.29 -10.11
CA LEU A 100 -7.21 3.53 -9.43
C LEU A 100 -7.76 2.14 -9.07
N GLY A 101 -7.11 1.08 -9.58
CA GLY A 101 -7.56 -0.30 -9.37
C GLY A 101 -6.76 -1.05 -8.33
N ALA A 102 -5.49 -0.69 -8.10
CA ALA A 102 -4.64 -1.40 -7.16
C ALA A 102 -3.84 -0.45 -6.26
N LEU A 103 -3.63 -0.88 -5.02
CA LEU A 103 -2.76 -0.22 -4.05
C LEU A 103 -1.78 -1.23 -3.48
N VAL A 104 -0.48 -0.91 -3.53
CA VAL A 104 0.57 -1.67 -2.85
C VAL A 104 1.15 -0.81 -1.73
N ASN A 105 0.85 -1.15 -0.50
CA ASN A 105 1.39 -0.53 0.70
C ASN A 105 2.78 -1.10 0.99
N SER A 106 3.81 -0.53 0.34
CA SER A 106 5.21 -0.93 0.47
C SER A 106 6.05 0.04 1.29
N ALA A 107 5.61 1.29 1.47
CA ALA A 107 6.27 2.22 2.37
C ALA A 107 6.24 1.69 3.82
N ALA A 108 7.38 1.79 4.51
CA ALA A 108 7.47 1.45 5.93
C ALA A 108 8.55 2.30 6.62
N LEU A 109 8.31 2.63 7.87
CA LEU A 109 9.35 3.04 8.80
C LEU A 109 9.96 1.76 9.40
N PHE A 110 11.30 1.69 9.43
CA PHE A 110 12.04 0.55 9.94
C PHE A 110 13.26 1.07 10.71
N GLU A 111 13.05 1.39 11.97
CA GLU A 111 14.07 1.90 12.89
C GLU A 111 14.26 0.93 14.03
N HIS A 112 15.51 0.85 14.52
CA HIS A 112 15.86 -0.09 15.58
C HIS A 112 15.42 0.45 16.94
N ASP A 113 14.73 -0.40 17.69
CA ASP A 113 14.47 -0.30 19.11
C ASP A 113 14.30 -1.72 19.68
N ASP A 114 14.25 -1.82 21.00
CA ASP A 114 14.00 -3.06 21.73
C ASP A 114 13.03 -2.83 22.89
N ALA A 115 12.75 -3.87 23.68
CA ALA A 115 11.81 -3.79 24.79
C ALA A 115 12.23 -2.83 25.92
N LEU A 116 13.50 -2.41 26.00
CA LEU A 116 14.04 -1.50 27.02
C LEU A 116 14.23 -0.07 26.48
N SER A 117 14.41 0.08 25.17
CA SER A 117 14.68 1.37 24.51
C SER A 117 13.47 1.98 23.80
N THR A 118 12.41 1.18 23.55
CA THR A 118 11.19 1.70 22.92
C THR A 118 10.52 2.75 23.78
N ASP A 119 10.01 3.81 23.13
CA ASP A 119 9.28 4.89 23.77
C ASP A 119 8.00 5.26 23.02
N GLN A 120 7.26 6.22 23.57
CA GLN A 120 6.01 6.67 22.96
C GLN A 120 6.22 7.24 21.55
N ALA A 121 7.32 7.94 21.29
CA ALA A 121 7.59 8.57 19.98
C ALA A 121 7.88 7.52 18.92
N SER A 122 8.74 6.54 19.22
CA SER A 122 9.05 5.40 18.36
C SER A 122 7.79 4.58 18.04
N MET A 123 7.01 4.23 19.08
CA MET A 123 5.73 3.54 18.91
C MET A 123 4.75 4.30 18.00
N ALA A 124 4.59 5.61 18.26
CA ALA A 124 3.68 6.44 17.48
C ALA A 124 4.11 6.56 16.00
N ALA A 125 5.42 6.77 15.76
CA ALA A 125 5.96 6.89 14.40
C ALA A 125 5.76 5.61 13.59
N HIS A 126 6.09 4.44 14.14
CA HIS A 126 5.87 3.15 13.48
C HIS A 126 4.39 2.85 13.28
N TRP A 127 3.55 3.15 14.27
CA TRP A 127 2.11 2.97 14.17
C TRP A 127 1.52 3.81 13.03
N GLN A 128 1.91 5.08 12.96
CA GLN A 128 1.41 6.02 11.96
C GLN A 128 1.80 5.57 10.54
N ALA A 129 3.09 5.29 10.33
CA ALA A 129 3.61 4.96 9.01
C ALA A 129 3.21 3.54 8.54
N ASN A 130 3.25 2.55 9.43
CA ASN A 130 3.15 1.15 9.04
C ASN A 130 1.75 0.57 9.21
N THR A 131 0.88 1.20 10.00
CA THR A 131 -0.47 0.69 10.31
C THR A 131 -1.56 1.65 9.85
N LEU A 132 -1.57 2.89 10.35
CA LEU A 132 -2.65 3.83 10.05
C LEU A 132 -2.64 4.28 8.59
N ALA A 133 -1.49 4.58 8.01
CA ALA A 133 -1.39 4.99 6.62
C ALA A 133 -1.95 3.93 5.65
N PRO A 134 -1.55 2.65 5.70
CA PRO A 134 -2.15 1.59 4.90
C PRO A 134 -3.68 1.46 5.07
N ILE A 135 -4.17 1.57 6.30
CA ILE A 135 -5.61 1.53 6.59
C ILE A 135 -6.31 2.72 5.91
N ARG A 136 -5.78 3.93 6.09
CA ARG A 136 -6.38 5.16 5.54
C ARG A 136 -6.40 5.15 4.01
N LEU A 137 -5.28 4.80 3.38
CA LEU A 137 -5.17 4.66 1.93
C LEU A 137 -6.17 3.61 1.39
N THR A 138 -6.32 2.48 2.10
CA THR A 138 -7.30 1.44 1.75
C THR A 138 -8.74 1.95 1.82
N GLN A 139 -9.10 2.67 2.89
CA GLN A 139 -10.42 3.27 3.05
C GLN A 139 -10.71 4.29 1.94
N ARG A 140 -9.74 5.17 1.63
CA ARG A 140 -9.91 6.17 0.59
C ARG A 140 -10.04 5.54 -0.79
N LEU A 141 -9.24 4.51 -1.09
CA LEU A 141 -9.39 3.74 -2.32
C LEU A 141 -10.77 3.08 -2.43
N TYR A 142 -11.30 2.51 -1.34
CA TYR A 142 -12.63 1.92 -1.34
C TYR A 142 -13.73 2.92 -1.72
N HIS A 143 -13.68 4.14 -1.17
CA HIS A 143 -14.61 5.20 -1.56
C HIS A 143 -14.44 5.61 -3.02
N HIS A 144 -13.19 5.77 -3.48
CA HIS A 144 -12.91 6.06 -4.89
C HIS A 144 -13.51 5.00 -5.84
N LEU A 145 -13.45 3.71 -5.47
CA LEU A 145 -14.01 2.62 -6.27
C LEU A 145 -15.55 2.62 -6.25
N ILE A 146 -16.18 3.01 -5.15
CA ILE A 146 -17.66 3.17 -5.09
C ILE A 146 -18.09 4.25 -6.07
N ASP A 147 -17.46 5.42 -6.02
CA ASP A 147 -17.80 6.58 -6.85
C ASP A 147 -17.64 6.30 -8.35
N LYS A 148 -16.76 5.37 -8.71
CA LYS A 148 -16.46 4.99 -10.08
C LYS A 148 -17.09 3.66 -10.52
N ASP A 149 -17.89 3.04 -9.65
CA ASP A 149 -18.47 1.69 -9.84
C ASP A 149 -17.40 0.65 -10.24
N GLY A 150 -16.21 0.77 -9.66
CA GLY A 150 -15.07 -0.09 -9.91
C GLY A 150 -14.89 -1.20 -8.87
N CYS A 151 -13.96 -2.10 -9.13
CA CYS A 151 -13.41 -3.06 -8.18
C CYS A 151 -11.91 -2.86 -8.07
N GLY A 152 -11.31 -3.34 -6.97
CA GLY A 152 -9.88 -3.13 -6.75
C GLY A 152 -9.22 -4.18 -5.87
N ALA A 153 -7.90 -4.03 -5.71
CA ALA A 153 -7.10 -4.87 -4.84
C ALA A 153 -6.08 -4.05 -4.04
N VAL A 154 -5.86 -4.45 -2.79
CA VAL A 154 -4.81 -3.91 -1.91
C VAL A 154 -3.86 -5.03 -1.53
N VAL A 155 -2.56 -4.75 -1.63
CA VAL A 155 -1.49 -5.61 -1.12
C VAL A 155 -0.76 -4.86 -0.01
N ASN A 156 -0.82 -5.38 1.20
CA ASN A 156 -0.05 -4.89 2.35
C ASN A 156 1.25 -5.67 2.47
N LEU A 157 2.39 -4.99 2.41
CA LEU A 157 3.67 -5.64 2.69
C LEU A 157 3.84 -5.78 4.21
N LEU A 158 3.74 -7.00 4.65
CA LEU A 158 4.01 -7.45 6.02
C LEU A 158 5.51 -7.76 6.17
N ASP A 159 5.84 -8.64 7.10
CA ASP A 159 7.20 -9.12 7.32
C ASP A 159 7.17 -10.57 7.82
N GLN A 160 8.07 -11.41 7.33
CA GLN A 160 8.22 -12.79 7.82
C GLN A 160 8.55 -12.88 9.31
N LYS A 161 9.11 -11.79 9.89
CA LYS A 161 9.41 -11.66 11.32
C LYS A 161 8.19 -11.92 12.20
N LEU A 162 6.96 -11.72 11.69
CA LEU A 162 5.73 -11.98 12.44
C LEU A 162 5.55 -13.45 12.84
N TRP A 163 6.19 -14.37 12.10
CA TRP A 163 6.18 -15.82 12.38
C TRP A 163 7.48 -16.35 12.96
N ASN A 164 8.47 -15.47 13.17
CA ASN A 164 9.73 -15.78 13.82
C ASN A 164 10.21 -14.57 14.62
N MET A 165 9.47 -14.23 15.64
CA MET A 165 9.68 -13.03 16.45
C MET A 165 10.99 -13.11 17.25
N ASN A 166 11.71 -11.99 17.28
CA ASN A 166 12.83 -11.73 18.18
C ASN A 166 12.66 -10.32 18.79
N PRO A 167 13.38 -9.95 19.86
CA PRO A 167 13.14 -8.70 20.56
C PRO A 167 13.57 -7.42 19.83
N ASP A 168 14.38 -7.51 18.77
CA ASP A 168 14.85 -6.36 18.02
C ASP A 168 13.74 -5.76 17.14
N PHE A 169 13.80 -4.45 16.87
CA PHE A 169 12.79 -3.73 16.11
C PHE A 169 11.38 -3.91 16.71
N PHE A 170 11.28 -3.63 17.99
CA PHE A 170 10.10 -3.94 18.80
C PHE A 170 8.86 -3.18 18.31
N SER A 171 8.92 -1.85 18.22
CA SER A 171 7.78 -1.03 17.76
C SER A 171 7.43 -1.30 16.29
N TYR A 172 8.43 -1.52 15.43
CA TYR A 172 8.19 -1.96 14.04
C TYR A 172 7.39 -3.26 14.00
N THR A 173 7.83 -4.28 14.74
CA THR A 173 7.18 -5.59 14.74
C THR A 173 5.74 -5.50 15.23
N LEU A 174 5.47 -4.74 16.28
CA LEU A 174 4.11 -4.49 16.76
C LEU A 174 3.24 -3.78 15.72
N SER A 175 3.79 -2.79 15.01
CA SER A 175 3.06 -2.09 13.95
C SER A 175 2.71 -3.01 12.77
N LYS A 176 3.61 -3.91 12.39
CA LYS A 176 3.35 -4.90 11.33
C LYS A 176 2.37 -5.99 11.76
N SER A 177 2.38 -6.40 13.04
CA SER A 177 1.37 -7.32 13.59
C SER A 177 -0.03 -6.70 13.55
N ALA A 178 -0.14 -5.42 13.89
CA ALA A 178 -1.40 -4.70 13.78
C ALA A 178 -1.88 -4.57 12.31
N LEU A 179 -0.97 -4.33 11.36
CA LEU A 179 -1.31 -4.29 9.94
C LEU A 179 -1.77 -5.66 9.43
N GLU A 180 -1.17 -6.77 9.89
CA GLU A 180 -1.60 -8.13 9.54
C GLU A 180 -3.05 -8.37 9.97
N THR A 181 -3.37 -8.06 11.24
CA THR A 181 -4.73 -8.16 11.76
C THR A 181 -5.70 -7.25 10.99
N ALA A 182 -5.32 -6.00 10.74
CA ALA A 182 -6.12 -5.05 9.96
C ALA A 182 -6.35 -5.54 8.53
N THR A 183 -5.37 -6.20 7.91
CA THR A 183 -5.49 -6.79 6.56
C THR A 183 -6.64 -7.79 6.50
N THR A 184 -6.73 -8.69 7.47
CA THR A 184 -7.82 -9.67 7.57
C THR A 184 -9.18 -9.00 7.77
N MET A 185 -9.26 -8.01 8.69
CA MET A 185 -10.50 -7.30 8.97
C MET A 185 -10.98 -6.47 7.77
N LEU A 186 -10.06 -5.77 7.09
CA LEU A 186 -10.37 -5.00 5.88
C LEU A 186 -10.82 -5.92 4.72
N ALA A 187 -10.19 -7.09 4.56
CA ALA A 187 -10.60 -8.06 3.56
C ALA A 187 -12.06 -8.51 3.76
N GLN A 188 -12.46 -8.77 5.00
CA GLN A 188 -13.83 -9.16 5.34
C GLN A 188 -14.83 -8.01 5.15
N ALA A 189 -14.46 -6.79 5.58
CA ALA A 189 -15.37 -5.65 5.58
C ALA A 189 -15.58 -5.05 4.17
N LEU A 190 -14.57 -5.12 3.29
CA LEU A 190 -14.59 -4.42 2.01
C LEU A 190 -14.87 -5.34 0.80
N ALA A 191 -14.98 -6.64 1.06
CA ALA A 191 -15.39 -7.60 0.04
C ALA A 191 -16.85 -7.36 -0.39
N PRO A 192 -17.22 -7.69 -1.64
CA PRO A 192 -16.37 -8.20 -2.71
C PRO A 192 -15.71 -7.08 -3.55
N ARG A 193 -16.03 -5.81 -3.31
CA ARG A 193 -15.58 -4.67 -4.13
C ARG A 193 -14.07 -4.47 -4.06
N LEU A 194 -13.48 -4.60 -2.89
CA LEU A 194 -12.05 -4.44 -2.68
C LEU A 194 -11.47 -5.70 -2.02
N ARG A 195 -10.54 -6.34 -2.69
CA ARG A 195 -9.78 -7.46 -2.13
C ARG A 195 -8.55 -6.91 -1.39
N VAL A 196 -8.33 -7.37 -0.17
CA VAL A 196 -7.16 -6.97 0.63
C VAL A 196 -6.39 -8.23 1.01
N VAL A 197 -5.09 -8.24 0.71
CA VAL A 197 -4.19 -9.36 1.02
C VAL A 197 -2.89 -8.87 1.65
N GLY A 198 -2.28 -9.71 2.47
CA GLY A 198 -0.95 -9.50 3.02
C GLY A 198 0.09 -10.34 2.29
N VAL A 199 1.27 -9.78 2.07
CA VAL A 199 2.45 -10.50 1.60
C VAL A 199 3.55 -10.28 2.62
N ALA A 200 4.13 -11.35 3.14
CA ALA A 200 5.21 -11.32 4.13
C ALA A 200 6.54 -11.73 3.48
N PRO A 201 7.31 -10.77 2.95
CA PRO A 201 8.60 -11.08 2.36
C PRO A 201 9.58 -11.59 3.42
N GLY A 202 10.44 -12.52 3.02
CA GLY A 202 11.66 -12.85 3.75
C GLY A 202 12.81 -11.93 3.37
N LEU A 203 14.04 -12.42 3.49
CA LEU A 203 15.23 -11.71 3.02
C LEU A 203 15.26 -11.72 1.48
N THR A 204 14.72 -10.68 0.87
CA THR A 204 14.55 -10.57 -0.58
C THR A 204 15.67 -9.77 -1.25
N LEU A 205 16.21 -8.77 -0.57
CA LEU A 205 17.25 -7.86 -1.07
C LEU A 205 18.30 -7.65 0.02
N THR A 206 19.58 -7.50 -0.41
CA THR A 206 20.67 -7.13 0.50
C THR A 206 20.33 -5.88 1.30
N SER A 207 20.52 -5.94 2.61
CA SER A 207 20.32 -4.82 3.53
C SER A 207 21.64 -4.10 3.76
N HIS A 208 21.60 -2.77 3.96
CA HIS A 208 22.74 -2.01 4.44
C HIS A 208 23.22 -2.47 5.84
N MET A 209 22.43 -3.28 6.53
CA MET A 209 22.79 -3.88 7.83
C MET A 209 23.61 -5.18 7.69
N LEU A 210 23.85 -5.66 6.47
CA LEU A 210 24.61 -6.88 6.17
C LEU A 210 25.99 -6.58 5.55
N SER A 211 26.50 -5.37 5.77
CA SER A 211 27.86 -4.97 5.38
C SER A 211 28.85 -5.20 6.52
#